data_9450c856190d99e86e711d1274602ad1
#
_entry.id   9450c856190d99e86e711d1274602ad1
#
_cell.length_a   1.000
_cell.length_b   1.000
_cell.length_c   1.000
_cell.angle_alpha   90.00
_cell.angle_beta   90.00
_cell.angle_gamma   90.00
#
_symmetry.space_group_name_H-M   'P 1'
#
loop_
_entity.id
_entity.type
_entity.pdbx_description
1 polymer ?
#
loop_
_entity_poly.entity_id
_entity_poly.type
_entity_poly.pdbx_seq_one_letter_code
_entity_poly.pdbx_strand_id
1 'polypeptide(L)'
;MRFLHPDGTPVHLAYCSNVHQAEDLAGVIAQLAAHAEPVRQRLGVGRLGIGLWLARTAVTELAADERALTTLKGELAARGLETVTLNAFPYEGFHREVVKKDVYLPDWADPARLDYTLDCARVLAALLPDDARRGSVSTLPLAWRTPWPTERADTARRALDQLASGLAELESDTGRRVRVGFEPEPGCVVETTTQAVREFADVDRDYLGVCLDACHLAVQFEEPGEALGRLADAGLPVVKLQASCAVEAPDPTDPRARTALRELAERRFLHQTRTVDDDGTVVGVDDLPDALDGGGLPAVGADSPWRTHFHAPLHAEPEPPLRTTADQLTTVLTGLLGGPSAVCDHIEVETYTWSVLPRPPADLAAGIAAELAWARDRLTGLGLREDHS
;
A
#
# COMPACT_ATOMS: atom_id res chain seq x y z
N MET A 1 -2.44 -8.16 13.68
CA MET A 1 -2.14 -7.93 15.11
C MET A 1 -2.72 -6.59 15.52
N ARG A 2 -3.04 -6.42 16.79
CA ARG A 2 -3.56 -5.16 17.32
C ARG A 2 -2.62 -4.58 18.36
N PHE A 3 -2.59 -3.26 18.40
CA PHE A 3 -1.83 -2.49 19.37
C PHE A 3 -2.73 -1.43 19.97
N LEU A 4 -2.45 -1.03 21.20
CA LEU A 4 -3.10 0.09 21.85
C LEU A 4 -2.11 1.24 21.92
N HIS A 5 -2.40 2.33 21.24
CA HIS A 5 -1.67 3.58 21.35
C HIS A 5 -1.89 4.21 22.74
N PRO A 6 -0.96 5.01 23.30
CA PRO A 6 -1.13 5.66 24.60
C PRO A 6 -2.39 6.51 24.77
N ASP A 7 -2.96 7.04 23.70
CA ASP A 7 -4.23 7.79 23.70
C ASP A 7 -5.49 6.90 23.76
N GLY A 8 -5.32 5.57 23.75
CA GLY A 8 -6.41 4.59 23.74
C GLY A 8 -6.91 4.21 22.34
N THR A 9 -6.25 4.67 21.27
CA THR A 9 -6.62 4.27 19.90
C THR A 9 -6.11 2.86 19.61
N PRO A 10 -6.98 1.92 19.18
CA PRO A 10 -6.56 0.64 18.64
C PRO A 10 -5.89 0.85 17.28
N VAL A 11 -4.67 0.36 17.12
CA VAL A 11 -3.91 0.35 15.86
C VAL A 11 -3.82 -1.07 15.34
N HIS A 12 -4.20 -1.26 14.08
CA HIS A 12 -4.19 -2.56 13.41
C HIS A 12 -2.96 -2.69 12.55
N LEU A 13 -2.20 -3.78 12.76
CA LEU A 13 -1.09 -4.18 11.90
C LEU A 13 -1.49 -5.43 11.10
N ALA A 14 -1.45 -5.31 9.78
CA ALA A 14 -1.75 -6.36 8.82
C ALA A 14 -0.61 -6.52 7.81
N TYR A 15 -0.65 -7.58 7.00
CA TYR A 15 0.11 -7.65 5.77
C TYR A 15 -0.83 -7.74 4.56
N CYS A 16 -0.42 -7.26 3.41
CA CYS A 16 -1.21 -7.27 2.18
C CYS A 16 -1.17 -8.64 1.50
N SER A 17 -2.34 -9.19 1.20
CA SER A 17 -2.43 -10.48 0.51
C SER A 17 -2.16 -10.42 -1.00
N ASN A 18 -1.90 -9.23 -1.56
CA ASN A 18 -1.51 -9.09 -2.97
C ASN A 18 -0.18 -9.79 -3.31
N VAL A 19 0.58 -10.20 -2.32
CA VAL A 19 1.74 -11.09 -2.47
C VAL A 19 1.37 -12.51 -2.93
N HIS A 20 0.13 -12.93 -2.75
CA HIS A 20 -0.36 -14.27 -3.07
C HIS A 20 -1.13 -14.29 -4.39
N GLN A 21 -0.89 -15.34 -5.19
CA GLN A 21 -1.50 -15.49 -6.51
C GLN A 21 -2.91 -16.10 -6.41
N ALA A 22 -3.93 -15.26 -6.22
CA ALA A 22 -5.32 -15.72 -6.19
C ALA A 22 -6.24 -14.61 -6.71
N GLU A 23 -7.04 -14.91 -7.73
CA GLU A 23 -7.97 -13.95 -8.34
C GLU A 23 -9.45 -14.37 -8.24
N ASP A 24 -9.72 -15.58 -7.75
CA ASP A 24 -11.06 -16.05 -7.41
C ASP A 24 -11.19 -16.37 -5.92
N LEU A 25 -12.42 -16.52 -5.43
CA LEU A 25 -12.69 -16.76 -4.01
C LEU A 25 -12.08 -18.06 -3.51
N ALA A 26 -12.12 -19.11 -4.30
CA ALA A 26 -11.56 -20.41 -3.92
C ALA A 26 -10.05 -20.32 -3.73
N GLY A 27 -9.36 -19.63 -4.63
CA GLY A 27 -7.93 -19.33 -4.53
C GLY A 27 -7.62 -18.47 -3.30
N VAL A 28 -8.40 -17.39 -3.04
CA VAL A 28 -8.24 -16.56 -1.84
C VAL A 28 -8.34 -17.40 -0.59
N ILE A 29 -9.36 -18.24 -0.44
CA ILE A 29 -9.51 -19.13 0.73
C ILE A 29 -8.33 -20.11 0.85
N ALA A 30 -7.88 -20.68 -0.27
CA ALA A 30 -6.72 -21.58 -0.26
C ALA A 30 -5.44 -20.87 0.21
N GLN A 31 -5.23 -19.60 -0.15
CA GLN A 31 -4.09 -18.78 0.27
C GLN A 31 -4.11 -18.48 1.78
N LEU A 32 -5.31 -18.30 2.39
CA LEU A 32 -5.41 -18.13 3.84
C LEU A 32 -4.80 -19.33 4.58
N ALA A 33 -5.09 -20.56 4.13
CA ALA A 33 -4.55 -21.79 4.72
C ALA A 33 -3.06 -22.01 4.39
N ALA A 34 -2.67 -21.71 3.13
CA ALA A 34 -1.31 -21.98 2.65
C ALA A 34 -0.26 -20.98 3.19
N HIS A 35 -0.67 -19.75 3.46
CA HIS A 35 0.27 -18.66 3.80
C HIS A 35 -0.12 -17.90 5.08
N ALA A 36 -1.34 -17.36 5.18
CA ALA A 36 -1.69 -16.47 6.28
C ALA A 36 -1.70 -17.20 7.64
N GLU A 37 -2.26 -18.38 7.71
CA GLU A 37 -2.24 -19.19 8.93
C GLU A 37 -0.81 -19.59 9.35
N PRO A 38 0.07 -20.09 8.46
CA PRO A 38 1.49 -20.29 8.76
C PRO A 38 2.23 -19.03 9.24
N VAL A 39 1.96 -17.85 8.67
CA VAL A 39 2.53 -16.58 9.16
C VAL A 39 2.09 -16.31 10.60
N ARG A 40 0.79 -16.43 10.91
CA ARG A 40 0.26 -16.27 12.27
C ARG A 40 0.93 -17.22 13.27
N GLN A 41 1.07 -18.51 12.88
CA GLN A 41 1.70 -19.53 13.72
C GLN A 41 3.17 -19.20 14.01
N ARG A 42 3.93 -18.72 13.01
CA ARG A 42 5.34 -18.33 13.20
C ARG A 42 5.51 -17.11 14.11
N LEU A 43 4.59 -16.17 14.03
CA LEU A 43 4.57 -15.01 14.92
C LEU A 43 4.16 -15.36 16.36
N GLY A 44 3.56 -16.51 16.57
CA GLY A 44 3.07 -16.95 17.88
C GLY A 44 1.90 -16.11 18.40
N VAL A 45 1.10 -15.49 17.51
CA VAL A 45 -0.01 -14.61 17.88
C VAL A 45 -1.36 -15.31 17.79
N GLY A 46 -2.27 -14.96 18.67
CA GLY A 46 -3.65 -15.49 18.65
C GLY A 46 -4.44 -14.97 17.43
N ARG A 47 -4.20 -13.71 17.03
CA ARG A 47 -4.89 -13.04 15.95
C ARG A 47 -3.91 -12.30 15.03
N LEU A 48 -4.04 -12.50 13.72
CA LEU A 48 -3.23 -11.83 12.69
C LEU A 48 -4.13 -10.96 11.81
N GLY A 49 -3.74 -9.68 11.62
CA GLY A 49 -4.33 -8.82 10.61
C GLY A 49 -3.91 -9.24 9.20
N ILE A 50 -4.87 -9.34 8.30
CA ILE A 50 -4.64 -9.50 6.87
C ILE A 50 -5.41 -8.44 6.09
N GLY A 51 -4.70 -7.67 5.28
CA GLY A 51 -5.29 -6.78 4.30
C GLY A 51 -5.52 -7.57 3.02
N LEU A 52 -6.78 -7.76 2.66
CA LEU A 52 -7.09 -8.55 1.50
C LEU A 52 -6.96 -7.73 0.22
N TRP A 53 -6.26 -8.28 -0.77
CA TRP A 53 -6.48 -7.96 -2.16
C TRP A 53 -7.48 -8.96 -2.73
N LEU A 54 -8.55 -8.46 -3.29
CA LEU A 54 -9.60 -9.24 -3.93
C LEU A 54 -9.76 -8.76 -5.38
N ALA A 55 -9.36 -9.55 -6.34
CA ALA A 55 -9.57 -9.23 -7.75
C ALA A 55 -11.07 -9.06 -8.06
N ARG A 56 -11.40 -8.33 -9.13
CA ARG A 56 -12.80 -8.01 -9.52
C ARG A 56 -13.72 -9.22 -9.48
N THR A 57 -13.26 -10.37 -9.96
CA THR A 57 -14.06 -11.62 -9.97
C THR A 57 -14.46 -12.04 -8.56
N ALA A 58 -13.52 -12.07 -7.62
CA ALA A 58 -13.78 -12.45 -6.23
C ALA A 58 -14.70 -11.44 -5.54
N VAL A 59 -14.48 -10.14 -5.75
CA VAL A 59 -15.34 -9.09 -5.17
C VAL A 59 -16.76 -9.20 -5.69
N THR A 60 -16.95 -9.43 -6.99
CA THR A 60 -18.28 -9.55 -7.61
C THR A 60 -19.05 -10.74 -7.02
N GLU A 61 -18.38 -11.88 -6.82
CA GLU A 61 -18.97 -13.04 -6.19
C GLU A 61 -19.37 -12.75 -4.74
N LEU A 62 -18.47 -12.16 -3.95
CA LEU A 62 -18.71 -11.84 -2.54
C LEU A 62 -19.82 -10.79 -2.34
N ALA A 63 -19.92 -9.82 -3.24
CA ALA A 63 -20.96 -8.78 -3.17
C ALA A 63 -22.35 -9.31 -3.56
N ALA A 64 -22.42 -10.36 -4.39
CA ALA A 64 -23.67 -10.91 -4.91
C ALA A 64 -24.18 -12.13 -4.10
N ASP A 65 -23.33 -12.83 -3.35
CA ASP A 65 -23.67 -14.06 -2.62
C ASP A 65 -23.31 -13.99 -1.13
N GLU A 66 -24.32 -13.83 -0.28
CA GLU A 66 -24.17 -13.84 1.19
C GLU A 66 -23.55 -15.14 1.73
N ARG A 67 -23.71 -16.27 1.05
CA ARG A 67 -23.12 -17.54 1.47
C ARG A 67 -21.62 -17.52 1.22
N ALA A 68 -21.19 -17.01 0.08
CA ALA A 68 -19.79 -16.82 -0.25
C ALA A 68 -19.11 -15.91 0.80
N LEU A 69 -19.73 -14.80 1.14
CA LEU A 69 -19.25 -13.87 2.15
C LEU A 69 -19.19 -14.51 3.57
N THR A 70 -20.23 -15.25 3.95
CA THR A 70 -20.27 -16.00 5.22
C THR A 70 -19.17 -17.05 5.27
N THR A 71 -18.92 -17.73 4.16
CA THR A 71 -17.85 -18.72 4.04
C THR A 71 -16.48 -18.06 4.25
N LEU A 72 -16.18 -16.97 3.56
CA LEU A 72 -14.91 -16.24 3.74
C LEU A 72 -14.73 -15.76 5.19
N LYS A 73 -15.79 -15.20 5.80
CA LYS A 73 -15.77 -14.76 7.20
C LYS A 73 -15.47 -15.92 8.15
N GLY A 74 -16.07 -17.10 7.91
CA GLY A 74 -15.83 -18.31 8.68
C GLY A 74 -14.40 -18.84 8.53
N GLU A 75 -13.85 -18.82 7.31
CA GLU A 75 -12.49 -19.22 7.01
C GLU A 75 -11.42 -18.31 7.66
N LEU A 76 -11.65 -17.00 7.68
CA LEU A 76 -10.82 -16.04 8.41
C LEU A 76 -10.84 -16.33 9.92
N ALA A 77 -12.04 -16.44 10.50
CA ALA A 77 -12.22 -16.69 11.93
C ALA A 77 -11.60 -18.02 12.38
N ALA A 78 -11.80 -19.11 11.61
CA ALA A 78 -11.27 -20.43 11.92
C ALA A 78 -9.74 -20.46 11.98
N ARG A 79 -9.07 -19.54 11.27
CA ARG A 79 -7.59 -19.42 11.25
C ARG A 79 -7.03 -18.33 12.15
N GLY A 80 -7.89 -17.66 12.94
CA GLY A 80 -7.45 -16.53 13.77
C GLY A 80 -6.97 -15.33 12.94
N LEU A 81 -7.60 -15.08 11.79
CA LEU A 81 -7.32 -13.97 10.92
C LEU A 81 -8.41 -12.91 11.06
N GLU A 82 -8.04 -11.65 10.92
CA GLU A 82 -8.99 -10.53 10.90
C GLU A 82 -8.69 -9.58 9.76
N THR A 83 -9.71 -9.00 9.16
CA THR A 83 -9.60 -8.05 8.06
C THR A 83 -10.27 -6.74 8.45
N VAL A 84 -9.48 -5.66 8.51
CA VAL A 84 -9.95 -4.27 8.71
C VAL A 84 -9.59 -3.38 7.52
N THR A 85 -8.83 -3.90 6.59
CA THR A 85 -8.35 -3.16 5.41
C THR A 85 -8.39 -4.04 4.17
N LEU A 86 -8.72 -3.42 3.02
CA LEU A 86 -8.55 -4.02 1.69
C LEU A 86 -7.60 -3.17 0.85
N ASN A 87 -6.90 -3.83 -0.07
CA ASN A 87 -6.17 -3.18 -1.14
C ASN A 87 -6.99 -3.30 -2.44
N ALA A 88 -7.56 -2.19 -2.92
CA ALA A 88 -8.29 -2.10 -4.17
C ALA A 88 -7.50 -1.35 -5.26
N PHE A 89 -6.16 -1.28 -5.13
CA PHE A 89 -5.31 -0.68 -6.14
C PHE A 89 -5.28 -1.54 -7.40
N PRO A 90 -4.80 -2.81 -7.39
CA PRO A 90 -4.92 -3.68 -8.54
C PRO A 90 -6.38 -4.14 -8.72
N TYR A 91 -6.90 -3.99 -9.92
CA TYR A 91 -8.26 -4.43 -10.25
C TYR A 91 -8.32 -5.94 -10.51
N GLU A 92 -7.40 -6.44 -11.36
CA GLU A 92 -7.21 -7.84 -11.71
C GLU A 92 -5.85 -8.05 -12.38
N GLY A 93 -5.43 -9.30 -12.58
CA GLY A 93 -4.25 -9.63 -13.38
C GLY A 93 -2.92 -9.25 -12.75
N PHE A 94 -2.86 -9.01 -11.44
CA PHE A 94 -1.66 -8.53 -10.74
C PHE A 94 -0.49 -9.53 -10.76
N HIS A 95 -0.78 -10.81 -11.00
CA HIS A 95 0.23 -11.88 -11.08
C HIS A 95 0.49 -12.41 -12.49
N ARG A 96 0.03 -11.69 -13.53
CA ARG A 96 0.37 -12.01 -14.92
C ARG A 96 1.87 -11.91 -15.13
N GLU A 97 2.37 -12.51 -16.21
CA GLU A 97 3.80 -12.48 -16.56
C GLU A 97 4.32 -11.04 -16.72
N VAL A 98 3.49 -10.17 -17.32
CA VAL A 98 3.74 -8.73 -17.47
C VAL A 98 2.53 -7.97 -16.99
N VAL A 99 2.70 -7.05 -16.06
CA VAL A 99 1.65 -6.18 -15.50
C VAL A 99 1.88 -4.74 -15.91
N LYS A 100 3.05 -4.19 -15.59
CA LYS A 100 3.46 -2.82 -15.98
C LYS A 100 2.31 -1.81 -15.78
N LYS A 101 1.95 -1.07 -16.81
CA LYS A 101 0.91 -0.02 -16.75
C LYS A 101 -0.52 -0.55 -16.65
N ASP A 102 -0.74 -1.85 -16.86
CA ASP A 102 -2.09 -2.42 -16.76
C ASP A 102 -2.63 -2.36 -15.33
N VAL A 103 -1.76 -2.29 -14.31
CA VAL A 103 -2.17 -2.15 -12.90
C VAL A 103 -2.99 -0.88 -12.63
N TYR A 104 -2.81 0.17 -13.45
CA TYR A 104 -3.52 1.45 -13.33
C TYR A 104 -4.89 1.47 -14.03
N LEU A 105 -5.31 0.33 -14.61
CA LEU A 105 -6.58 0.21 -15.32
C LEU A 105 -7.53 -0.79 -14.63
N PRO A 106 -8.85 -0.52 -14.66
CA PRO A 106 -9.49 0.75 -15.02
C PRO A 106 -9.09 1.86 -14.04
N ASP A 107 -8.97 3.10 -14.50
CA ASP A 107 -8.68 4.27 -13.67
C ASP A 107 -9.97 4.99 -13.21
N TRP A 108 -9.84 6.09 -12.44
CA TRP A 108 -10.98 6.80 -11.86
C TRP A 108 -11.85 7.56 -12.87
N ALA A 109 -11.45 7.67 -14.15
CA ALA A 109 -12.31 8.14 -15.21
C ALA A 109 -13.13 7.01 -15.88
N ASP A 110 -13.02 5.77 -15.40
CA ASP A 110 -13.81 4.63 -15.81
C ASP A 110 -14.78 4.24 -14.68
N PRO A 111 -16.10 4.14 -14.93
CA PRO A 111 -17.08 3.79 -13.90
C PRO A 111 -16.82 2.42 -13.25
N ALA A 112 -16.13 1.50 -13.93
CA ALA A 112 -15.78 0.20 -13.37
C ALA A 112 -14.89 0.32 -12.12
N ARG A 113 -14.06 1.37 -12.01
CA ARG A 113 -13.23 1.62 -10.82
C ARG A 113 -14.09 1.99 -9.62
N LEU A 114 -15.07 2.87 -9.80
CA LEU A 114 -16.02 3.27 -8.76
C LEU A 114 -16.80 2.06 -8.26
N ASP A 115 -17.39 1.30 -9.17
CA ASP A 115 -18.21 0.12 -8.85
C ASP A 115 -17.38 -0.91 -8.04
N TYR A 116 -16.16 -1.19 -8.50
CA TYR A 116 -15.24 -2.10 -7.82
C TYR A 116 -14.88 -1.63 -6.41
N THR A 117 -14.58 -0.35 -6.24
CA THR A 117 -14.18 0.19 -4.94
C THR A 117 -15.34 0.19 -3.95
N LEU A 118 -16.56 0.51 -4.41
CA LEU A 118 -17.77 0.40 -3.58
C LEU A 118 -18.10 -1.05 -3.21
N ASP A 119 -17.94 -2.00 -4.13
CA ASP A 119 -18.12 -3.42 -3.82
C ASP A 119 -17.08 -3.90 -2.81
N CYS A 120 -15.81 -3.49 -2.93
CA CYS A 120 -14.79 -3.74 -1.91
C CYS A 120 -15.20 -3.18 -0.54
N ALA A 121 -15.73 -1.96 -0.50
CA ALA A 121 -16.18 -1.34 0.74
C ALA A 121 -17.35 -2.12 1.39
N ARG A 122 -18.34 -2.58 0.59
CA ARG A 122 -19.45 -3.43 1.06
C ARG A 122 -18.95 -4.76 1.63
N VAL A 123 -18.06 -5.43 0.92
CA VAL A 123 -17.44 -6.68 1.38
C VAL A 123 -16.68 -6.44 2.68
N LEU A 124 -15.86 -5.38 2.75
CA LEU A 124 -15.12 -5.05 3.97
C LEU A 124 -16.04 -4.76 5.14
N ALA A 125 -17.10 -3.98 4.96
CA ALA A 125 -18.07 -3.65 6.04
C ALA A 125 -18.64 -4.93 6.67
N ALA A 126 -18.91 -5.96 5.87
CA ALA A 126 -19.41 -7.24 6.37
C ALA A 126 -18.33 -8.12 7.02
N LEU A 127 -17.05 -7.98 6.62
CA LEU A 127 -15.90 -8.71 7.20
C LEU A 127 -15.37 -8.09 8.49
N LEU A 128 -15.64 -6.80 8.73
CA LEU A 128 -15.11 -6.10 9.90
C LEU A 128 -15.42 -6.83 11.21
N PRO A 129 -14.44 -6.97 12.11
CA PRO A 129 -14.70 -7.38 13.48
C PRO A 129 -15.70 -6.46 14.17
N ASP A 130 -16.46 -6.99 15.13
CA ASP A 130 -17.54 -6.23 15.80
C ASP A 130 -17.01 -5.03 16.59
N ASP A 131 -15.79 -5.12 17.06
CA ASP A 131 -15.08 -4.10 17.83
C ASP A 131 -14.22 -3.14 16.98
N ALA A 132 -14.14 -3.35 15.66
CA ALA A 132 -13.43 -2.44 14.78
C ALA A 132 -14.18 -1.11 14.63
N ARG A 133 -13.48 0.01 14.82
CA ARG A 133 -14.08 1.35 14.70
C ARG A 133 -14.46 1.69 13.26
N ARG A 134 -13.62 1.26 12.30
CA ARG A 134 -13.79 1.52 10.87
C ARG A 134 -13.03 0.50 10.02
N GLY A 135 -13.34 0.46 8.73
CA GLY A 135 -12.53 -0.18 7.69
C GLY A 135 -11.76 0.84 6.86
N SER A 136 -10.74 0.38 6.14
CA SER A 136 -10.06 1.18 5.12
C SER A 136 -9.88 0.41 3.82
N VAL A 137 -9.93 1.13 2.70
CA VAL A 137 -9.65 0.60 1.36
C VAL A 137 -8.62 1.52 0.72
N SER A 138 -7.49 0.98 0.24
CA SER A 138 -6.55 1.75 -0.59
C SER A 138 -6.88 1.60 -2.07
N THR A 139 -6.63 2.65 -2.85
CA THR A 139 -6.89 2.69 -4.30
C THR A 139 -5.88 3.57 -5.02
N LEU A 140 -5.78 3.39 -6.35
CA LEU A 140 -4.85 4.17 -7.17
C LEU A 140 -5.15 5.69 -7.14
N PRO A 141 -4.13 6.55 -7.30
CA PRO A 141 -4.24 7.99 -7.20
C PRO A 141 -4.68 8.61 -8.53
N LEU A 142 -5.96 8.46 -8.86
CA LEU A 142 -6.67 8.88 -10.06
C LEU A 142 -6.34 8.04 -11.30
N ALA A 143 -5.15 8.14 -11.86
CA ALA A 143 -4.74 7.46 -13.08
C ALA A 143 -3.22 7.55 -13.30
N TRP A 144 -2.71 6.85 -14.31
CA TRP A 144 -1.43 7.17 -14.90
C TRP A 144 -1.44 8.59 -15.48
N ARG A 145 -0.33 9.36 -15.28
CA ARG A 145 -0.29 10.82 -15.58
C ARG A 145 -0.55 11.22 -17.03
N THR A 146 -0.38 10.28 -17.99
CA THR A 146 -0.49 10.60 -19.42
C THR A 146 -1.15 9.46 -20.20
N PRO A 147 -2.21 9.74 -20.99
CA PRO A 147 -2.88 11.03 -21.15
C PRO A 147 -3.90 11.34 -20.04
N TRP A 148 -3.91 12.55 -19.51
CA TRP A 148 -4.86 13.00 -18.50
C TRP A 148 -5.48 14.35 -18.88
N PRO A 149 -6.40 14.41 -19.89
CA PRO A 149 -7.07 15.63 -20.28
C PRO A 149 -8.13 16.05 -19.24
N THR A 150 -8.51 17.33 -19.26
CA THR A 150 -9.49 17.91 -18.32
C THR A 150 -10.81 17.13 -18.24
N GLU A 151 -11.32 16.61 -19.35
CA GLU A 151 -12.54 15.82 -19.37
C GLU A 151 -12.45 14.54 -18.51
N ARG A 152 -11.28 13.86 -18.53
CA ARG A 152 -11.04 12.70 -17.66
C ARG A 152 -10.91 13.12 -16.20
N ALA A 153 -10.23 14.22 -15.93
CA ALA A 153 -10.12 14.77 -14.57
C ALA A 153 -11.49 15.13 -13.99
N ASP A 154 -12.37 15.77 -14.79
CA ASP A 154 -13.73 16.10 -14.36
C ASP A 154 -14.59 14.84 -14.15
N THR A 155 -14.37 13.81 -14.93
CA THR A 155 -15.08 12.52 -14.76
C THR A 155 -14.62 11.84 -13.48
N ALA A 156 -13.32 11.79 -13.21
CA ALA A 156 -12.77 11.26 -11.97
C ALA A 156 -13.30 12.02 -10.74
N ARG A 157 -13.33 13.36 -10.80
CA ARG A 157 -13.86 14.16 -9.69
C ARG A 157 -15.31 13.80 -9.34
N ARG A 158 -16.19 13.66 -10.37
CA ARG A 158 -17.57 13.20 -10.17
C ARG A 158 -17.63 11.78 -9.58
N ALA A 159 -16.71 10.90 -9.98
CA ALA A 159 -16.64 9.55 -9.41
C ALA A 159 -16.24 9.58 -7.92
N LEU A 160 -15.37 10.51 -7.50
CA LEU A 160 -15.01 10.69 -6.10
C LEU A 160 -16.21 11.18 -5.25
N ASP A 161 -17.03 12.10 -5.79
CA ASP A 161 -18.26 12.55 -5.13
C ASP A 161 -19.25 11.40 -4.97
N GLN A 162 -19.40 10.58 -5.99
CA GLN A 162 -20.25 9.38 -5.95
C GLN A 162 -19.71 8.33 -4.98
N LEU A 163 -18.38 8.15 -4.92
CA LEU A 163 -17.75 7.26 -3.95
C LEU A 163 -18.07 7.70 -2.51
N ALA A 164 -17.88 8.97 -2.17
CA ALA A 164 -18.18 9.49 -0.85
C ALA A 164 -19.65 9.29 -0.47
N SER A 165 -20.57 9.58 -1.41
CA SER A 165 -22.00 9.35 -1.22
C SER A 165 -22.32 7.88 -0.98
N GLY A 166 -21.75 6.96 -1.78
CA GLY A 166 -21.98 5.52 -1.61
C GLY A 166 -21.39 4.97 -0.30
N LEU A 167 -20.29 5.53 0.20
CA LEU A 167 -19.72 5.18 1.49
C LEU A 167 -20.58 5.68 2.65
N ALA A 168 -21.18 6.88 2.53
CA ALA A 168 -22.12 7.42 3.51
C ALA A 168 -23.41 6.58 3.57
N GLU A 169 -23.94 6.16 2.43
CA GLU A 169 -25.09 5.23 2.35
C GLU A 169 -24.74 3.89 3.02
N LEU A 170 -23.55 3.32 2.71
CA LEU A 170 -23.10 2.08 3.33
C LEU A 170 -23.01 2.18 4.86
N GLU A 171 -22.49 3.29 5.39
CA GLU A 171 -22.45 3.51 6.84
C GLU A 171 -23.86 3.65 7.44
N SER A 172 -24.75 4.37 6.76
CA SER A 172 -26.16 4.51 7.18
C SER A 172 -26.88 3.16 7.25
N ASP A 173 -26.66 2.30 6.28
CA ASP A 173 -27.33 1.01 6.16
C ASP A 173 -26.79 -0.06 7.11
N THR A 174 -25.48 -0.03 7.37
CA THR A 174 -24.78 -1.10 8.11
C THR A 174 -24.30 -0.69 9.50
N GLY A 175 -24.22 0.61 9.79
CA GLY A 175 -23.54 1.14 10.97
C GLY A 175 -22.02 0.96 10.93
N ARG A 176 -21.45 0.58 9.76
CA ARG A 176 -20.03 0.29 9.58
C ARG A 176 -19.38 1.34 8.69
N ARG A 177 -18.50 2.14 9.26
CA ARG A 177 -17.74 3.15 8.49
C ARG A 177 -16.61 2.49 7.72
N VAL A 178 -16.52 2.79 6.43
CA VAL A 178 -15.36 2.46 5.58
C VAL A 178 -14.83 3.76 4.98
N ARG A 179 -13.51 3.94 5.00
CA ARG A 179 -12.82 5.08 4.39
C ARG A 179 -11.95 4.60 3.23
N VAL A 180 -11.83 5.43 2.21
CA VAL A 180 -10.98 5.15 1.04
C VAL A 180 -9.80 6.10 1.02
N GLY A 181 -8.59 5.53 0.92
CA GLY A 181 -7.33 6.26 0.77
C GLY A 181 -6.79 6.14 -0.65
N PHE A 182 -6.59 7.29 -1.30
CA PHE A 182 -5.88 7.38 -2.58
C PHE A 182 -4.38 7.34 -2.30
N GLU A 183 -3.66 6.50 -3.04
CA GLU A 183 -2.27 6.18 -2.77
C GLU A 183 -1.33 6.92 -3.75
N PRO A 184 -0.75 8.09 -3.39
CA PRO A 184 0.19 8.79 -4.26
C PRO A 184 1.29 7.85 -4.73
N GLU A 185 1.53 7.80 -6.05
CA GLU A 185 2.46 6.85 -6.66
C GLU A 185 3.26 7.47 -7.79
N PRO A 186 4.60 7.22 -7.84
CA PRO A 186 5.45 7.67 -8.93
C PRO A 186 4.89 7.29 -10.31
N GLY A 187 4.72 8.27 -11.20
CA GLY A 187 4.17 8.06 -12.55
C GLY A 187 2.68 8.33 -12.70
N CYS A 188 1.94 8.47 -11.61
CA CYS A 188 0.51 8.76 -11.62
C CYS A 188 0.21 10.27 -11.68
N VAL A 189 -1.06 10.62 -11.76
CA VAL A 189 -1.54 12.02 -11.69
C VAL A 189 -1.19 12.64 -10.35
N VAL A 190 -1.24 11.85 -9.29
CA VAL A 190 -0.84 12.26 -7.94
C VAL A 190 0.36 11.42 -7.54
N GLU A 191 1.55 12.02 -7.60
CA GLU A 191 2.82 11.38 -7.25
C GLU A 191 3.31 11.77 -5.85
N THR A 192 2.88 12.97 -5.36
CA THR A 192 3.40 13.57 -4.13
C THR A 192 2.27 14.02 -3.21
N THR A 193 2.60 14.24 -1.93
CA THR A 193 1.65 14.80 -0.97
C THR A 193 1.23 16.23 -1.33
N THR A 194 2.09 17.02 -1.99
CA THR A 194 1.72 18.34 -2.53
C THR A 194 0.62 18.23 -3.59
N GLN A 195 0.75 17.26 -4.50
CA GLN A 195 -0.27 17.01 -5.51
C GLN A 195 -1.55 16.43 -4.86
N ALA A 196 -1.41 15.55 -3.86
CA ALA A 196 -2.56 15.01 -3.13
C ALA A 196 -3.40 16.12 -2.47
N VAL A 197 -2.76 17.07 -1.79
CA VAL A 197 -3.46 18.23 -1.20
C VAL A 197 -4.22 19.04 -2.24
N ARG A 198 -3.64 19.24 -3.43
CA ARG A 198 -4.27 19.97 -4.52
C ARG A 198 -5.43 19.22 -5.15
N GLU A 199 -5.21 17.95 -5.53
CA GLU A 199 -6.20 17.17 -6.29
C GLU A 199 -7.38 16.72 -5.40
N PHE A 200 -7.15 16.55 -4.09
CA PHE A 200 -8.15 16.14 -3.11
C PHE A 200 -8.61 17.28 -2.19
N ALA A 201 -8.46 18.54 -2.62
CA ALA A 201 -8.83 19.69 -1.80
C ALA A 201 -10.32 19.70 -1.39
N ASP A 202 -11.20 19.31 -2.31
CA ASP A 202 -12.66 19.40 -2.19
C ASP A 202 -13.34 18.05 -1.86
N VAL A 203 -12.59 16.98 -1.60
CA VAL A 203 -13.19 15.67 -1.27
C VAL A 203 -13.84 15.65 0.11
N ASP A 204 -14.83 14.81 0.28
CA ASP A 204 -15.43 14.53 1.59
C ASP A 204 -14.44 13.78 2.49
N ARG A 205 -13.87 14.50 3.44
CA ARG A 205 -12.80 14.03 4.35
C ARG A 205 -13.28 13.07 5.44
N ASP A 206 -14.57 12.91 5.60
CA ASP A 206 -15.12 11.90 6.50
C ASP A 206 -14.93 10.50 5.92
N TYR A 207 -14.92 10.38 4.58
CA TYR A 207 -14.81 9.11 3.86
C TYR A 207 -13.54 8.96 3.03
N LEU A 208 -12.97 10.06 2.53
CA LEU A 208 -11.85 10.05 1.59
C LEU A 208 -10.60 10.70 2.19
N GLY A 209 -9.44 10.20 1.80
CA GLY A 209 -8.16 10.74 2.21
C GLY A 209 -7.01 10.07 1.47
N VAL A 210 -5.85 9.99 2.10
CA VAL A 210 -4.63 9.42 1.53
C VAL A 210 -4.35 8.05 2.13
N CYS A 211 -4.01 7.07 1.30
CA CYS A 211 -3.20 5.94 1.68
C CYS A 211 -1.74 6.36 1.49
N LEU A 212 -1.00 6.49 2.56
CA LEU A 212 0.41 6.87 2.46
C LEU A 212 1.25 5.62 2.27
N ASP A 213 1.95 5.50 1.13
CA ASP A 213 2.94 4.45 0.92
C ASP A 213 4.34 5.01 1.19
N ALA A 214 5.07 4.37 2.13
CA ALA A 214 6.38 4.86 2.54
C ALA A 214 7.47 4.63 1.47
N CYS A 215 7.33 3.61 0.62
CA CYS A 215 8.20 3.39 -0.53
C CYS A 215 8.00 4.51 -1.57
N HIS A 216 6.75 4.84 -1.89
CA HIS A 216 6.43 5.90 -2.85
C HIS A 216 6.93 7.26 -2.38
N LEU A 217 6.70 7.58 -1.09
CA LEU A 217 7.22 8.80 -0.47
C LEU A 217 8.75 8.90 -0.59
N ALA A 218 9.44 7.78 -0.32
CA ALA A 218 10.89 7.71 -0.42
C ALA A 218 11.38 7.89 -1.86
N VAL A 219 10.73 7.24 -2.84
CA VAL A 219 11.07 7.35 -4.26
C VAL A 219 10.92 8.78 -4.76
N GLN A 220 9.90 9.52 -4.27
CA GLN A 220 9.70 10.93 -4.59
C GLN A 220 10.58 11.89 -3.77
N PHE A 221 11.48 11.37 -2.95
CA PHE A 221 12.38 12.18 -2.11
C PHE A 221 11.63 13.17 -1.21
N GLU A 222 10.37 12.87 -0.85
CA GLU A 222 9.65 13.68 0.12
C GLU A 222 10.20 13.41 1.54
N GLU A 223 10.46 14.46 2.29
CA GLU A 223 10.84 14.33 3.69
C GLU A 223 9.58 13.97 4.50
N PRO A 224 9.59 12.88 5.32
CA PRO A 224 8.38 12.39 5.98
C PRO A 224 7.68 13.39 6.89
N GLY A 225 8.41 14.16 7.68
CA GLY A 225 7.84 15.16 8.59
C GLY A 225 7.16 16.29 7.83
N GLU A 226 7.76 16.78 6.73
CA GLU A 226 7.17 17.80 5.87
C GLU A 226 5.92 17.29 5.15
N ALA A 227 5.97 16.05 4.65
CA ALA A 227 4.85 15.42 3.97
C ALA A 227 3.63 15.26 4.91
N LEU A 228 3.86 14.73 6.12
CA LEU A 228 2.81 14.58 7.13
C LEU A 228 2.28 15.93 7.61
N GLY A 229 3.15 16.93 7.82
CA GLY A 229 2.75 18.29 8.16
C GLY A 229 1.86 18.90 7.10
N ARG A 230 2.22 18.77 5.81
CA ARG A 230 1.44 19.27 4.67
C ARG A 230 0.04 18.64 4.61
N LEU A 231 -0.08 17.33 4.83
CA LEU A 231 -1.38 16.65 4.87
C LEU A 231 -2.22 17.14 6.08
N ALA A 232 -1.59 17.28 7.25
CA ALA A 232 -2.25 17.77 8.46
C ALA A 232 -2.73 19.22 8.31
N ASP A 233 -1.90 20.13 7.78
CA ASP A 233 -2.24 21.54 7.55
C ASP A 233 -3.39 21.70 6.57
N ALA A 234 -3.46 20.82 5.56
CA ALA A 234 -4.58 20.77 4.62
C ALA A 234 -5.82 20.07 5.20
N GLY A 235 -5.73 19.43 6.38
CA GLY A 235 -6.79 18.62 6.97
C GLY A 235 -7.13 17.37 6.13
N LEU A 236 -6.22 16.90 5.27
CA LEU A 236 -6.40 15.71 4.45
C LEU A 236 -5.95 14.48 5.25
N PRO A 237 -6.87 13.58 5.63
CA PRO A 237 -6.54 12.51 6.57
C PRO A 237 -5.69 11.40 5.93
N VAL A 238 -4.73 10.88 6.70
CA VAL A 238 -4.07 9.62 6.39
C VAL A 238 -5.00 8.49 6.81
N VAL A 239 -5.64 7.85 5.83
CA VAL A 239 -6.63 6.77 6.06
C VAL A 239 -5.94 5.47 6.41
N LYS A 240 -4.76 5.22 5.83
CA LYS A 240 -4.00 3.98 5.92
C LYS A 240 -2.53 4.25 5.59
N LEU A 241 -1.63 3.51 6.21
CA LEU A 241 -0.22 3.43 5.83
C LEU A 241 0.08 2.09 5.17
N GLN A 242 0.67 2.12 3.96
CA GLN A 242 1.45 0.99 3.44
C GLN A 242 2.86 1.08 4.03
N ALA A 243 3.17 0.14 4.92
CA ALA A 243 4.51 -0.01 5.49
C ALA A 243 5.37 -0.78 4.49
N SER A 244 6.15 -0.04 3.75
CA SER A 244 6.97 -0.48 2.62
C SER A 244 8.30 0.27 2.61
N CYS A 245 9.28 -0.22 1.89
CA CYS A 245 10.52 0.53 1.66
C CYS A 245 11.06 0.30 0.25
N ALA A 246 11.66 1.36 -0.31
CA ALA A 246 12.30 1.35 -1.61
C ALA A 246 13.73 0.78 -1.54
N VAL A 247 14.27 0.42 -2.71
CA VAL A 247 15.70 0.17 -2.88
C VAL A 247 16.40 1.47 -3.24
N GLU A 248 17.52 1.74 -2.59
CA GLU A 248 18.37 2.89 -2.86
C GLU A 248 19.77 2.45 -3.29
N ALA A 249 20.27 3.03 -4.39
CA ALA A 249 21.67 3.00 -4.78
C ALA A 249 22.31 4.35 -4.38
N PRO A 250 23.10 4.41 -3.31
CA PRO A 250 23.70 5.66 -2.83
C PRO A 250 24.64 6.30 -3.86
N ASP A 251 25.36 5.48 -4.61
CA ASP A 251 26.19 5.88 -5.74
C ASP A 251 25.80 5.09 -7.00
N PRO A 252 24.93 5.66 -7.84
CA PRO A 252 24.52 5.00 -9.08
C PRO A 252 25.62 4.95 -10.16
N THR A 253 26.78 5.57 -9.93
CA THR A 253 27.96 5.46 -10.80
C THR A 253 28.83 4.25 -10.48
N ASP A 254 28.69 3.63 -9.30
CA ASP A 254 29.36 2.39 -8.94
C ASP A 254 28.88 1.24 -9.87
N PRO A 255 29.78 0.59 -10.64
CA PRO A 255 29.41 -0.53 -11.49
C PRO A 255 28.75 -1.70 -10.72
N ARG A 256 29.08 -1.88 -9.44
CA ARG A 256 28.48 -2.92 -8.59
C ARG A 256 27.04 -2.60 -8.28
N ALA A 257 26.72 -1.31 -7.97
CA ALA A 257 25.34 -0.86 -7.77
C ALA A 257 24.50 -1.09 -9.03
N ARG A 258 25.02 -0.71 -10.18
CA ARG A 258 24.33 -0.94 -11.47
C ARG A 258 24.13 -2.42 -11.78
N THR A 259 25.07 -3.28 -11.40
CA THR A 259 24.93 -4.74 -11.56
C THR A 259 23.83 -5.26 -10.66
N ALA A 260 23.80 -4.86 -9.38
CA ALA A 260 22.78 -5.27 -8.44
C ALA A 260 21.37 -4.73 -8.81
N LEU A 261 21.27 -3.49 -9.31
CA LEU A 261 20.01 -2.95 -9.83
C LEU A 261 19.50 -3.72 -11.05
N ARG A 262 20.40 -4.21 -11.95
CA ARG A 262 19.97 -5.04 -13.09
C ARG A 262 19.33 -6.35 -12.66
N GLU A 263 19.72 -6.92 -11.53
CA GLU A 263 19.10 -8.12 -10.97
C GLU A 263 17.66 -7.85 -10.47
N LEU A 264 17.33 -6.60 -10.12
CA LEU A 264 16.00 -6.15 -9.71
C LEU A 264 15.12 -5.71 -10.90
N ALA A 265 15.73 -5.46 -12.07
CA ALA A 265 15.03 -4.99 -13.26
C ALA A 265 14.25 -6.13 -13.95
N GLU A 266 13.23 -6.65 -13.28
CA GLU A 266 12.39 -7.73 -13.77
C GLU A 266 11.28 -7.22 -14.70
N ARG A 267 10.52 -8.10 -15.35
CA ARG A 267 9.61 -7.75 -16.45
C ARG A 267 8.16 -7.52 -16.02
N ARG A 268 7.79 -7.95 -14.83
CA ARG A 268 6.39 -7.97 -14.39
C ARG A 268 5.89 -6.59 -14.00
N PHE A 269 6.59 -5.92 -13.07
CA PHE A 269 6.17 -4.65 -12.50
C PHE A 269 6.96 -3.47 -13.09
N LEU A 270 6.42 -2.25 -12.97
CA LEU A 270 7.18 -1.03 -13.18
C LEU A 270 8.04 -0.74 -11.97
N HIS A 271 9.28 -0.34 -12.23
CA HIS A 271 10.22 0.07 -11.21
C HIS A 271 10.65 1.51 -11.46
N GLN A 272 9.72 2.45 -11.18
CA GLN A 272 9.98 3.88 -11.35
C GLN A 272 11.22 4.26 -10.56
N THR A 273 12.18 4.89 -11.24
CA THR A 273 13.46 5.28 -10.63
C THR A 273 13.58 6.79 -10.66
N ARG A 274 13.92 7.37 -9.50
CA ARG A 274 14.05 8.81 -9.30
C ARG A 274 15.40 9.16 -8.69
N THR A 275 15.82 10.39 -8.92
CA THR A 275 16.98 11.04 -8.29
C THR A 275 16.67 12.52 -8.11
N VAL A 276 17.53 13.22 -7.41
CA VAL A 276 17.49 14.68 -7.27
C VAL A 276 18.60 15.26 -8.11
N ASP A 277 18.27 16.21 -8.99
CA ASP A 277 19.25 16.92 -9.79
C ASP A 277 19.97 18.03 -9.01
N ASP A 278 20.92 18.71 -9.67
CA ASP A 278 21.73 19.78 -9.05
C ASP A 278 20.90 20.99 -8.57
N ASP A 279 19.68 21.18 -9.09
CA ASP A 279 18.76 22.23 -8.71
C ASP A 279 17.80 21.81 -7.58
N GLY A 280 17.93 20.59 -7.07
CA GLY A 280 17.06 20.01 -6.05
C GLY A 280 15.72 19.51 -6.60
N THR A 281 15.56 19.39 -7.91
CA THR A 281 14.34 18.88 -8.55
C THR A 281 14.39 17.35 -8.64
N VAL A 282 13.28 16.71 -8.28
CA VAL A 282 13.15 15.25 -8.47
C VAL A 282 12.91 14.95 -9.95
N VAL A 283 13.81 14.18 -10.53
CA VAL A 283 13.77 13.75 -11.93
C VAL A 283 13.81 12.23 -12.02
N GLY A 284 13.29 11.65 -13.09
CA GLY A 284 13.27 10.20 -13.15
C GLY A 284 12.74 9.60 -14.44
N VAL A 285 12.77 8.28 -14.45
CA VAL A 285 12.23 7.43 -15.53
C VAL A 285 11.10 6.55 -15.00
N ASP A 286 10.26 6.05 -15.90
CA ASP A 286 9.11 5.23 -15.53
C ASP A 286 9.48 3.78 -15.23
N ASP A 287 10.64 3.31 -15.69
CA ASP A 287 11.10 1.94 -15.41
C ASP A 287 12.62 1.89 -15.23
N LEU A 288 13.10 1.04 -14.34
CA LEU A 288 14.51 0.87 -14.00
C LEU A 288 15.41 0.52 -15.21
N PRO A 289 14.99 -0.35 -16.17
CA PRO A 289 15.78 -0.58 -17.38
C PRO A 289 16.15 0.70 -18.11
N ASP A 290 15.23 1.67 -18.22
CA ASP A 290 15.48 2.95 -18.90
C ASP A 290 16.61 3.73 -18.21
N ALA A 291 16.66 3.73 -16.88
CA ALA A 291 17.74 4.34 -16.11
C ALA A 291 19.09 3.65 -16.35
N LEU A 292 19.09 2.31 -16.41
CA LEU A 292 20.29 1.50 -16.55
C LEU A 292 20.91 1.58 -17.95
N ASP A 293 20.08 1.75 -18.99
CA ASP A 293 20.50 1.79 -20.40
C ASP A 293 20.89 3.20 -20.87
N GLY A 294 20.96 4.17 -19.94
CA GLY A 294 21.40 5.53 -20.22
C GLY A 294 20.30 6.46 -20.76
N GLY A 295 19.06 6.04 -20.68
CA GLY A 295 17.90 6.80 -21.14
C GLY A 295 17.29 7.68 -20.03
N GLY A 296 17.75 8.91 -19.84
CA GLY A 296 16.93 9.94 -19.22
C GLY A 296 17.18 10.31 -17.77
N LEU A 297 17.99 9.61 -16.99
CA LEU A 297 18.49 10.17 -15.74
C LEU A 297 19.74 11.00 -16.02
N PRO A 298 19.85 12.25 -15.52
CA PRO A 298 21.06 13.03 -15.67
C PRO A 298 22.24 12.26 -15.08
N ALA A 299 23.45 12.44 -15.68
CA ALA A 299 24.68 11.95 -15.10
C ALA A 299 25.00 12.82 -13.88
N VAL A 300 24.29 12.57 -12.79
CA VAL A 300 24.49 13.21 -11.49
C VAL A 300 25.67 12.52 -10.79
N GLY A 301 26.42 13.29 -10.01
CA GLY A 301 27.58 12.79 -9.26
C GLY A 301 27.20 11.78 -8.18
N ALA A 302 28.19 11.30 -7.45
CA ALA A 302 28.03 10.33 -6.36
C ALA A 302 27.10 10.79 -5.20
N ASP A 303 26.77 12.08 -5.16
CA ASP A 303 25.93 12.67 -4.12
C ASP A 303 24.41 12.62 -4.45
N SER A 304 24.02 12.06 -5.61
CA SER A 304 22.62 11.97 -6.02
C SER A 304 22.19 10.51 -6.13
N PRO A 305 21.67 9.93 -5.03
CA PRO A 305 21.27 8.52 -5.00
C PRO A 305 20.11 8.27 -5.96
N TRP A 306 20.04 7.04 -6.49
CA TRP A 306 18.83 6.56 -7.14
C TRP A 306 17.97 5.82 -6.17
N ARG A 307 16.67 6.16 -6.14
CA ARG A 307 15.64 5.39 -5.44
C ARG A 307 14.72 4.75 -6.45
N THR A 308 14.53 3.46 -6.30
CA THR A 308 13.75 2.64 -7.22
C THR A 308 12.53 2.08 -6.50
N HIS A 309 11.36 2.25 -7.11
CA HIS A 309 10.11 1.65 -6.66
C HIS A 309 10.19 0.13 -6.82
N PHE A 310 10.73 -0.49 -5.81
CA PHE A 310 10.81 -1.94 -5.61
C PHE A 310 10.60 -2.18 -4.13
N HIS A 311 9.46 -2.78 -3.75
CA HIS A 311 9.14 -3.02 -2.35
C HIS A 311 10.09 -4.06 -1.76
N ALA A 312 11.17 -3.59 -1.15
CA ALA A 312 12.12 -4.47 -0.48
C ALA A 312 11.53 -4.97 0.85
N PRO A 313 11.78 -6.22 1.25
CA PRO A 313 11.36 -6.71 2.56
C PRO A 313 11.87 -5.80 3.68
N LEU A 314 10.99 -5.43 4.63
CA LEU A 314 11.26 -4.40 5.65
C LEU A 314 12.50 -4.69 6.51
N HIS A 315 12.76 -5.97 6.76
CA HIS A 315 13.90 -6.43 7.55
C HIS A 315 15.14 -6.76 6.71
N ALA A 316 15.06 -6.59 5.37
CA ALA A 316 16.16 -6.95 4.49
C ALA A 316 17.31 -5.95 4.59
N GLU A 317 18.50 -6.48 4.64
CA GLU A 317 19.75 -5.77 4.42
C GLU A 317 20.27 -6.20 3.04
N PRO A 318 20.02 -5.44 1.98
CA PRO A 318 20.54 -5.78 0.66
C PRO A 318 22.06 -5.76 0.69
N GLU A 319 22.67 -6.58 -0.18
CA GLU A 319 24.13 -6.59 -0.28
C GLU A 319 24.66 -5.21 -0.73
N PRO A 320 25.71 -4.69 -0.06
CA PRO A 320 26.36 -3.46 -0.51
C PRO A 320 26.76 -3.55 -1.99
N PRO A 321 26.59 -2.45 -2.78
CA PRO A 321 26.38 -1.08 -2.31
C PRO A 321 24.92 -0.61 -2.22
N LEU A 322 23.93 -1.49 -2.41
CA LEU A 322 22.54 -1.10 -2.25
C LEU A 322 22.14 -1.05 -0.75
N ARG A 323 21.10 -0.29 -0.46
CA ARG A 323 20.42 -0.24 0.82
C ARG A 323 18.90 -0.04 0.64
N THR A 324 18.13 -0.14 1.70
CA THR A 324 16.69 0.16 1.69
C THR A 324 16.41 1.52 2.31
N THR A 325 15.19 2.03 2.12
CA THR A 325 14.70 3.25 2.77
C THR A 325 13.96 2.95 4.09
N ALA A 326 14.30 1.88 4.80
CA ALA A 326 13.66 1.47 6.05
C ALA A 326 13.74 2.54 7.17
N ASP A 327 14.79 3.37 7.15
CA ASP A 327 14.91 4.51 8.08
C ASP A 327 13.84 5.58 7.81
N GLN A 328 13.47 5.81 6.55
CA GLN A 328 12.36 6.71 6.20
C GLN A 328 11.02 6.15 6.66
N LEU A 329 10.76 4.85 6.47
CA LEU A 329 9.59 4.20 7.03
C LEU A 329 9.53 4.36 8.56
N THR A 330 10.66 4.19 9.25
CA THR A 330 10.72 4.40 10.71
C THR A 330 10.35 5.85 11.08
N THR A 331 10.77 6.83 10.29
CA THR A 331 10.41 8.24 10.47
C THR A 331 8.91 8.47 10.22
N VAL A 332 8.32 7.87 9.17
CA VAL A 332 6.88 7.92 8.89
C VAL A 332 6.08 7.33 10.06
N LEU A 333 6.45 6.14 10.54
CA LEU A 333 5.80 5.50 11.69
C LEU A 333 5.88 6.39 12.95
N THR A 334 7.03 7.03 13.17
CA THR A 334 7.21 7.97 14.29
C THR A 334 6.30 9.19 14.16
N GLY A 335 6.18 9.77 12.97
CA GLY A 335 5.29 10.89 12.72
C GLY A 335 3.81 10.55 12.87
N LEU A 336 3.40 9.34 12.52
CA LEU A 336 2.01 8.89 12.62
C LEU A 336 1.62 8.42 14.01
N LEU A 337 2.54 7.81 14.77
CA LEU A 337 2.23 7.06 16.00
C LEU A 337 3.11 7.42 17.20
N GLY A 338 4.14 8.24 17.05
CA GLY A 338 5.02 8.65 18.16
C GLY A 338 4.54 9.89 18.92
N GLY A 339 3.46 10.53 18.46
CA GLY A 339 2.87 11.72 19.05
C GLY A 339 1.89 11.41 20.20
N PRO A 340 1.23 12.47 20.75
CA PRO A 340 0.26 12.30 21.84
C PRO A 340 -1.05 11.62 21.38
N SER A 341 -1.30 11.56 20.09
CA SER A 341 -2.45 10.88 19.49
C SER A 341 -2.05 10.15 18.21
N ALA A 342 -2.68 9.00 17.96
CA ALA A 342 -2.49 8.25 16.74
C ALA A 342 -3.11 9.02 15.56
N VAL A 343 -2.31 9.33 14.53
CA VAL A 343 -2.76 9.98 13.29
C VAL A 343 -3.37 8.97 12.32
N CYS A 344 -2.85 7.73 12.34
CA CYS A 344 -3.33 6.62 11.52
C CYS A 344 -3.45 5.36 12.37
N ASP A 345 -4.54 4.61 12.21
CA ASP A 345 -4.84 3.39 12.98
C ASP A 345 -4.78 2.10 12.14
N HIS A 346 -4.53 2.19 10.82
CA HIS A 346 -4.38 1.04 9.94
C HIS A 346 -3.00 1.04 9.28
N ILE A 347 -2.17 0.07 9.65
CA ILE A 347 -0.84 -0.15 9.11
C ILE A 347 -0.83 -1.49 8.37
N GLU A 348 -0.44 -1.50 7.12
CA GLU A 348 -0.34 -2.71 6.31
C GLU A 348 1.07 -2.86 5.76
N VAL A 349 1.74 -3.96 6.07
CA VAL A 349 3.01 -4.32 5.43
C VAL A 349 2.72 -4.75 4.00
N GLU A 350 3.35 -4.07 3.04
CA GLU A 350 3.15 -4.35 1.63
C GLU A 350 4.47 -4.61 0.92
N THR A 351 4.75 -5.90 0.69
CA THR A 351 5.91 -6.38 -0.09
C THR A 351 5.44 -7.42 -1.10
N TYR A 352 4.93 -6.96 -2.22
CA TYR A 352 4.41 -7.84 -3.28
C TYR A 352 5.53 -8.46 -4.14
N THR A 353 6.75 -7.99 -4.00
CA THR A 353 7.92 -8.37 -4.83
C THR A 353 8.59 -9.68 -4.45
N TRP A 354 8.15 -10.36 -3.40
CA TRP A 354 8.78 -11.61 -2.93
C TRP A 354 9.06 -12.64 -4.02
N SER A 355 8.14 -12.80 -4.99
CA SER A 355 8.27 -13.78 -6.07
C SER A 355 9.22 -13.33 -7.18
N VAL A 356 9.62 -12.06 -7.20
CA VAL A 356 10.51 -11.45 -8.21
C VAL A 356 11.85 -11.00 -7.63
N LEU A 357 12.09 -11.30 -6.33
CA LEU A 357 13.41 -11.09 -5.74
C LEU A 357 14.46 -11.91 -6.50
N PRO A 358 15.69 -11.42 -6.67
CA PRO A 358 16.80 -12.18 -7.29
C PRO A 358 17.05 -13.52 -6.57
N ARG A 359 16.82 -13.55 -5.27
CA ARG A 359 16.93 -14.73 -4.39
C ARG A 359 15.69 -14.83 -3.54
N PRO A 360 14.58 -15.38 -4.08
CA PRO A 360 13.35 -15.53 -3.29
C PRO A 360 13.59 -16.51 -2.13
N PRO A 361 12.94 -16.28 -0.97
CA PRO A 361 13.08 -17.17 0.17
C PRO A 361 12.45 -18.53 -0.13
N ALA A 362 13.05 -19.59 0.42
CA ALA A 362 12.48 -20.94 0.35
C ALA A 362 11.15 -21.06 1.13
N ASP A 363 10.92 -20.19 2.10
CA ASP A 363 9.73 -20.11 2.95
C ASP A 363 9.20 -18.68 3.00
N LEU A 364 8.22 -18.39 2.15
CA LEU A 364 7.57 -17.09 2.07
C LEU A 364 6.90 -16.71 3.39
N ALA A 365 6.26 -17.67 4.08
CA ALA A 365 5.59 -17.37 5.35
C ALA A 365 6.58 -16.96 6.45
N ALA A 366 7.81 -17.49 6.43
CA ALA A 366 8.86 -17.04 7.33
C ALA A 366 9.32 -15.60 7.01
N GLY A 367 9.43 -15.27 5.72
CA GLY A 367 9.77 -13.92 5.28
C GLY A 367 8.73 -12.89 5.72
N ILE A 368 7.45 -13.13 5.44
CA ILE A 368 6.34 -12.24 5.85
C ILE A 368 6.27 -12.12 7.39
N ALA A 369 6.46 -13.22 8.12
CA ALA A 369 6.48 -13.19 9.57
C ALA A 369 7.64 -12.32 10.11
N ALA A 370 8.81 -12.34 9.46
CA ALA A 370 9.93 -11.49 9.84
C ALA A 370 9.65 -10.01 9.58
N GLU A 371 8.99 -9.65 8.49
CA GLU A 371 8.55 -8.27 8.23
C GLU A 371 7.57 -7.76 9.29
N LEU A 372 6.56 -8.57 9.62
CA LEU A 372 5.59 -8.23 10.66
C LEU A 372 6.23 -8.14 12.04
N ALA A 373 7.23 -8.98 12.34
CA ALA A 373 8.01 -8.87 13.57
C ALA A 373 8.81 -7.58 13.61
N TRP A 374 9.45 -7.21 12.49
CA TRP A 374 10.15 -5.92 12.35
C TRP A 374 9.21 -4.74 12.60
N ALA A 375 8.02 -4.72 11.98
CA ALA A 375 7.02 -3.68 12.17
C ALA A 375 6.51 -3.64 13.62
N ARG A 376 6.22 -4.80 14.23
CA ARG A 376 5.84 -4.93 15.65
C ARG A 376 6.86 -4.29 16.58
N ASP A 377 8.15 -4.57 16.34
CA ASP A 377 9.24 -4.03 17.19
C ASP A 377 9.34 -2.49 17.07
N ARG A 378 9.04 -1.91 15.89
CA ARG A 378 8.95 -0.45 15.71
C ARG A 378 7.77 0.14 16.46
N LEU A 379 6.57 -0.45 16.34
CA LEU A 379 5.38 0.01 17.04
C LEU A 379 5.54 -0.06 18.57
N THR A 380 6.09 -1.15 19.09
CA THR A 380 6.36 -1.26 20.53
C THR A 380 7.44 -0.29 20.98
N GLY A 381 8.47 -0.04 20.17
CA GLY A 381 9.49 0.99 20.41
C GLY A 381 8.93 2.42 20.49
N LEU A 382 7.81 2.71 19.80
CA LEU A 382 7.07 3.96 19.91
C LEU A 382 6.13 4.03 21.13
N GLY A 383 6.10 2.99 21.96
CA GLY A 383 5.28 2.95 23.17
C GLY A 383 3.88 2.36 23.01
N LEU A 384 3.55 1.82 21.84
CA LEU A 384 2.31 1.08 21.65
C LEU A 384 2.40 -0.26 22.40
N ARG A 385 1.28 -0.70 22.95
CA ARG A 385 1.20 -1.99 23.66
C ARG A 385 0.45 -2.99 22.79
N GLU A 386 1.04 -4.18 22.59
CA GLU A 386 0.35 -5.27 21.90
C GLU A 386 -0.92 -5.67 22.64
N ASP A 387 -2.04 -5.77 21.93
CA ASP A 387 -3.32 -6.19 22.45
C ASP A 387 -3.53 -7.67 22.13
N HIS A 388 -3.56 -8.50 23.15
CA HIS A 388 -3.72 -9.95 23.05
C HIS A 388 -5.18 -10.40 23.27
N SER A 389 -6.14 -9.47 23.33
CA SER A 389 -7.56 -9.77 23.56
C SER A 389 -8.25 -10.46 22.37
#